data_f7c24f9934727e0aad8f070ccc4d14bf
#
_entry.id   f7c24f9934727e0aad8f070ccc4d14bf
#
_cell.length_a   1.000
_cell.length_b   1.000
_cell.length_c   1.000
_cell.angle_alpha   90.00
_cell.angle_beta   90.00
_cell.angle_gamma   90.00
#
_symmetry.space_group_name_H-M   'P 1'
#
loop_
_entity.id
_entity.type
_entity.pdbx_description
1 polymer ?
#
loop_
_entity_poly.entity_id
_entity_poly.type
_entity_poly.pdbx_seq_one_letter_code
_entity_poly.pdbx_strand_id
1 'polypeptide(L)'
;MTCVKLWVLGAAIVALGLQAQETPRPNRVAWFAGFPEPLPEGVKELAIETSSQMLRPDLERSSDGRTWARLDGEEWQLTGDWAFKAGASRINVRARVVSRSGGIEDQLLWNWHKLFNLPQGGREDAPKGRLAYHLVRDGRVIGDLSRPGVALMDLDVAWVRPFGTVESGGRFGGSIQLPTGKQADFSGDGGTDGMVGVALWRRYGRWRLFGQAERVVLGLPKDSPLRSVLDKTSFSRAWATLGYQGEGVGLLSGMGLEVSLAYAGSPYHVGLSRLDRPGWQQHWTFHHTRLPRWRFGFSEEAGTFVAPDISAFVAYTFGDR
;
A
#
# COMPACT_ATOMS: atom_id res chain seq x y z
N MET A 1 1.09 28.69 -16.80
CA MET A 1 -0.07 27.92 -17.32
C MET A 1 -0.07 26.42 -16.92
N THR A 2 0.92 25.94 -16.20
CA THR A 2 1.10 24.51 -15.86
C THR A 2 0.27 24.05 -14.65
N CYS A 3 0.02 24.92 -13.67
CA CYS A 3 -0.77 24.57 -12.48
C CYS A 3 -2.26 24.28 -12.74
N VAL A 4 -2.88 24.93 -13.72
CA VAL A 4 -4.33 24.77 -13.98
C VAL A 4 -4.65 23.40 -14.60
N LYS A 5 -3.72 22.81 -15.37
CA LYS A 5 -3.93 21.48 -15.96
C LYS A 5 -3.93 20.34 -14.95
N LEU A 6 -3.16 20.46 -13.86
CA LEU A 6 -3.18 19.49 -12.76
C LEU A 6 -4.53 19.46 -12.03
N TRP A 7 -5.19 20.62 -11.89
CA TRP A 7 -6.48 20.75 -11.23
C TRP A 7 -7.64 20.14 -12.03
N VAL A 8 -7.59 20.21 -13.34
CA VAL A 8 -8.68 19.73 -14.19
C VAL A 8 -8.71 18.20 -14.31
N LEU A 9 -7.55 17.53 -14.28
CA LEU A 9 -7.53 16.06 -14.30
C LEU A 9 -7.71 15.45 -12.91
N GLY A 10 -7.22 16.10 -11.86
CA GLY A 10 -7.63 15.78 -10.49
C GLY A 10 -9.15 15.82 -10.34
N ALA A 11 -9.82 16.80 -10.95
CA ALA A 11 -11.27 16.94 -10.91
C ALA A 11 -12.03 15.87 -11.72
N ALA A 12 -11.47 15.29 -12.78
CA ALA A 12 -12.14 14.27 -13.60
C ALA A 12 -12.06 12.85 -13.03
N ILE A 13 -11.03 12.55 -12.20
CA ILE A 13 -10.89 11.29 -11.45
C ILE A 13 -11.70 11.34 -10.15
N VAL A 14 -12.12 12.52 -9.74
CA VAL A 14 -12.67 12.91 -8.43
C VAL A 14 -14.14 12.49 -8.18
N ALA A 15 -14.79 11.76 -9.03
CA ALA A 15 -16.20 11.46 -8.81
C ALA A 15 -16.42 10.02 -8.35
N LEU A 16 -16.13 9.67 -7.09
CA LEU A 16 -16.73 8.49 -6.43
C LEU A 16 -15.90 7.98 -5.21
N GLY A 17 -16.46 7.93 -4.06
CA GLY A 17 -16.21 7.57 -2.91
C GLY A 17 -16.13 6.89 -1.72
N LEU A 18 -15.67 6.48 -0.71
CA LEU A 18 -15.77 6.49 0.76
C LEU A 18 -14.91 5.49 1.55
N GLN A 19 -14.25 6.03 2.55
CA GLN A 19 -13.72 5.53 3.84
C GLN A 19 -13.27 4.07 3.97
N ALA A 20 -11.99 3.87 3.88
CA ALA A 20 -10.98 3.21 4.69
C ALA A 20 -9.64 3.62 4.11
N GLN A 21 -8.74 4.06 4.94
CA GLN A 21 -7.39 4.29 4.51
C GLN A 21 -6.75 2.94 4.24
N GLU A 22 -6.32 2.72 3.02
CA GLU A 22 -5.34 1.68 2.81
C GLU A 22 -4.08 2.07 3.57
N THR A 23 -3.58 1.12 4.34
CA THR A 23 -2.31 1.30 4.99
C THR A 23 -1.23 1.46 3.94
N PRO A 24 -0.37 2.48 4.04
CA PRO A 24 0.75 2.64 3.13
C PRO A 24 1.53 1.34 3.04
N ARG A 25 1.71 0.86 1.84
CA ARG A 25 2.48 -0.35 1.58
C ARG A 25 3.90 0.05 1.23
N PRO A 26 4.82 0.00 2.20
CA PRO A 26 6.19 0.19 1.87
C PRO A 26 6.63 -1.00 1.04
N ASN A 27 7.38 -0.71 0.01
CA ASN A 27 8.15 -1.66 -0.77
C ASN A 27 7.56 -3.10 -0.82
N ARG A 28 6.96 -3.48 -1.92
CA ARG A 28 6.33 -4.80 -2.13
C ARG A 28 7.30 -5.98 -2.10
N VAL A 29 8.60 -5.74 -2.11
CA VAL A 29 9.62 -6.77 -1.81
C VAL A 29 9.58 -7.13 -0.32
N ALA A 30 9.11 -6.22 0.52
CA ALA A 30 8.80 -6.50 1.91
C ALA A 30 7.31 -6.85 2.02
N TRP A 31 6.97 -8.08 1.99
CA TRP A 31 5.65 -8.71 2.02
C TRP A 31 4.76 -8.38 3.24
N PHE A 32 4.85 -7.17 3.79
CA PHE A 32 4.20 -6.81 5.04
C PHE A 32 2.91 -6.06 4.81
N ALA A 33 1.83 -6.65 5.29
CA ALA A 33 0.55 -5.97 5.37
C ALA A 33 0.58 -4.81 6.36
N GLY A 34 -0.24 -3.81 6.10
CA GLY A 34 -0.51 -2.76 7.05
C GLY A 34 -1.53 -3.17 8.11
N PHE A 35 -1.57 -2.41 9.19
CA PHE A 35 -2.63 -2.50 10.18
C PHE A 35 -3.97 -2.19 9.51
N PRO A 36 -4.91 -3.14 9.44
CA PRO A 36 -6.18 -2.88 8.78
C PRO A 36 -6.92 -1.77 9.51
N GLU A 37 -7.49 -0.82 8.77
CA GLU A 37 -8.47 0.06 9.38
C GLU A 37 -9.64 -0.80 9.87
N PRO A 38 -10.04 -0.71 11.13
CA PRO A 38 -11.17 -1.49 11.60
C PRO A 38 -12.42 -1.02 10.90
N LEU A 39 -12.98 -1.88 10.09
CA LEU A 39 -14.32 -1.68 9.54
C LEU A 39 -15.33 -1.56 10.69
N PRO A 40 -16.45 -0.85 10.51
CA PRO A 40 -17.58 -0.91 11.43
C PRO A 40 -18.03 -2.35 11.70
N GLU A 41 -18.66 -2.57 12.82
CA GLU A 41 -19.20 -3.90 13.19
C GLU A 41 -20.13 -4.45 12.08
N GLY A 42 -19.94 -5.73 11.71
CA GLY A 42 -20.73 -6.39 10.68
C GLY A 42 -20.41 -5.97 9.23
N VAL A 43 -19.53 -5.00 9.05
CA VAL A 43 -19.12 -4.53 7.73
C VAL A 43 -18.07 -5.45 7.14
N LYS A 44 -18.22 -5.73 5.86
CA LYS A 44 -17.26 -6.43 5.02
C LYS A 44 -16.84 -5.49 3.91
N GLU A 45 -15.61 -5.60 3.47
CA GLU A 45 -15.10 -4.81 2.37
C GLU A 45 -14.43 -5.67 1.32
N LEU A 46 -14.63 -5.32 0.06
CA LEU A 46 -13.92 -5.88 -1.08
C LEU A 46 -13.21 -4.72 -1.79
N ALA A 47 -11.92 -4.82 -1.95
CA ALA A 47 -11.12 -3.84 -2.68
C ALA A 47 -10.37 -4.50 -3.84
N ILE A 48 -10.31 -3.81 -4.95
CA ILE A 48 -9.42 -4.12 -6.08
C ILE A 48 -8.40 -3.00 -6.16
N GLU A 49 -7.14 -3.36 -6.18
CA GLU A 49 -6.02 -2.43 -6.33
C GLU A 49 -5.15 -2.88 -7.49
N THR A 50 -4.70 -1.92 -8.26
CA THR A 50 -3.64 -2.14 -9.24
C THR A 50 -2.44 -1.26 -8.93
N SER A 51 -1.25 -1.73 -9.30
CA SER A 51 -0.03 -0.94 -9.11
C SER A 51 1.03 -1.37 -10.09
N SER A 52 1.80 -0.39 -10.55
CA SER A 52 2.99 -0.58 -11.34
C SER A 52 4.23 -0.29 -10.51
N GLN A 53 5.25 -1.11 -10.63
CA GLN A 53 6.53 -0.96 -9.94
C GLN A 53 7.67 -1.20 -10.89
N MET A 54 8.65 -0.30 -10.88
CA MET A 54 9.88 -0.45 -11.63
C MET A 54 11.08 0.05 -10.84
N LEU A 55 12.11 -0.79 -10.73
CA LEU A 55 13.43 -0.36 -10.27
C LEU A 55 14.24 0.10 -11.49
N ARG A 56 14.76 1.31 -11.44
CA ARG A 56 15.59 1.83 -12.53
C ARG A 56 16.76 0.91 -12.81
N PRO A 57 17.13 0.65 -14.08
CA PRO A 57 18.21 -0.27 -14.44
C PRO A 57 19.56 0.08 -13.83
N ASP A 58 19.85 1.37 -13.64
CA ASP A 58 21.09 1.87 -13.02
C ASP A 58 21.17 1.61 -11.50
N LEU A 59 20.02 1.28 -10.87
CA LEU A 59 19.93 1.00 -9.43
C LEU A 59 19.75 -0.49 -9.11
N GLU A 60 19.88 -1.37 -10.08
CA GLU A 60 19.70 -2.81 -9.90
C GLU A 60 20.87 -3.50 -9.17
N ARG A 61 22.04 -2.86 -9.07
CA ARG A 61 23.23 -3.43 -8.42
C ARG A 61 23.70 -2.61 -7.24
N SER A 62 24.07 -3.30 -6.17
CA SER A 62 24.76 -2.66 -5.05
C SER A 62 26.17 -2.23 -5.42
N SER A 63 26.69 -1.21 -4.74
CA SER A 63 28.06 -0.69 -4.99
C SER A 63 29.16 -1.72 -4.73
N ASP A 64 28.91 -2.68 -3.83
CA ASP A 64 29.83 -3.79 -3.52
C ASP A 64 29.68 -4.99 -4.50
N GLY A 65 28.72 -4.90 -5.44
CA GLY A 65 28.42 -5.94 -6.42
C GLY A 65 27.78 -7.22 -5.85
N ARG A 66 27.55 -7.29 -4.55
CA ARG A 66 27.04 -8.50 -3.87
C ARG A 66 25.55 -8.71 -4.05
N THR A 67 24.80 -7.63 -4.26
CA THR A 67 23.34 -7.67 -4.47
C THR A 67 22.97 -7.21 -5.87
N TRP A 68 22.10 -7.95 -6.48
CA TRP A 68 21.41 -7.56 -7.70
C TRP A 68 19.90 -7.73 -7.50
N ALA A 69 19.14 -6.69 -7.79
CA ALA A 69 17.68 -6.71 -7.73
C ALA A 69 17.10 -6.09 -9.00
N ARG A 70 16.11 -6.75 -9.56
CA ARG A 70 15.27 -6.23 -10.61
C ARG A 70 13.82 -6.33 -10.15
N LEU A 71 13.13 -5.22 -10.15
CA LEU A 71 11.71 -5.13 -9.81
C LEU A 71 11.04 -4.39 -10.94
N ASP A 72 10.25 -5.10 -11.73
CA ASP A 72 9.56 -4.54 -12.87
C ASP A 72 8.32 -5.38 -13.15
N GLY A 73 7.15 -4.77 -13.10
CA GLY A 73 5.90 -5.47 -13.35
C GLY A 73 4.69 -4.75 -12.79
N GLU A 74 3.54 -5.30 -13.12
CA GLU A 74 2.25 -4.84 -12.67
C GLU A 74 1.58 -5.87 -11.78
N GLU A 75 0.86 -5.38 -10.80
CA GLU A 75 0.17 -6.22 -9.83
C GLU A 75 -1.29 -5.78 -9.70
N TRP A 76 -2.19 -6.75 -9.81
CA TRP A 76 -3.60 -6.61 -9.47
C TRP A 76 -3.88 -7.39 -8.20
N GLN A 77 -4.43 -6.73 -7.21
CA GLN A 77 -4.73 -7.35 -5.94
C GLN A 77 -6.23 -7.23 -5.63
N LEU A 78 -6.83 -8.38 -5.29
CA LEU A 78 -8.15 -8.46 -4.71
C LEU A 78 -8.01 -8.66 -3.20
N THR A 79 -8.57 -7.75 -2.42
CA THR A 79 -8.54 -7.78 -0.95
C THR A 79 -9.95 -7.96 -0.41
N GLY A 80 -10.15 -8.92 0.48
CA GLY A 80 -11.35 -9.07 1.28
C GLY A 80 -11.06 -8.80 2.75
N ASP A 81 -11.84 -7.93 3.37
CA ASP A 81 -11.78 -7.60 4.79
C ASP A 81 -13.09 -7.96 5.48
N TRP A 82 -13.00 -8.61 6.64
CA TRP A 82 -14.15 -8.97 7.48
C TRP A 82 -13.93 -8.51 8.91
N ALA A 83 -14.89 -7.78 9.46
CA ALA A 83 -14.85 -7.31 10.84
C ALA A 83 -15.87 -8.06 11.70
N PHE A 84 -15.42 -8.55 12.85
CA PHE A 84 -16.20 -9.26 13.85
C PHE A 84 -16.13 -8.52 15.19
N LYS A 85 -17.24 -8.49 15.92
CA LYS A 85 -17.28 -7.94 17.28
C LYS A 85 -16.63 -8.91 18.28
N ALA A 86 -15.85 -8.37 19.18
CA ALA A 86 -15.20 -9.09 20.28
C ALA A 86 -15.32 -8.23 21.56
N GLY A 87 -16.51 -8.22 22.16
CA GLY A 87 -16.84 -7.32 23.26
C GLY A 87 -16.75 -5.85 22.88
N ALA A 88 -15.91 -5.08 23.56
CA ALA A 88 -15.62 -3.68 23.22
C ALA A 88 -14.50 -3.54 22.16
N SER A 89 -13.99 -4.64 21.65
CA SER A 89 -12.95 -4.71 20.64
C SER A 89 -13.51 -5.26 19.32
N ARG A 90 -12.68 -5.29 18.29
CA ARG A 90 -12.98 -5.89 17.00
C ARG A 90 -11.85 -6.82 16.58
N ILE A 91 -12.23 -7.88 15.87
CA ILE A 91 -11.29 -8.75 15.17
C ILE A 91 -11.51 -8.54 13.69
N ASN A 92 -10.47 -8.21 12.97
CA ASN A 92 -10.48 -8.08 11.52
C ASN A 92 -9.69 -9.23 10.91
N VAL A 93 -10.25 -9.84 9.88
CA VAL A 93 -9.57 -10.84 9.06
C VAL A 93 -9.45 -10.30 7.66
N ARG A 94 -8.24 -10.30 7.11
CA ARG A 94 -7.96 -9.84 5.75
C ARG A 94 -7.31 -10.95 4.95
N ALA A 95 -7.90 -11.27 3.80
CA ALA A 95 -7.31 -12.17 2.80
C ALA A 95 -7.07 -11.41 1.50
N ARG A 96 -5.99 -11.76 0.80
CA ARG A 96 -5.58 -11.09 -0.43
C ARG A 96 -5.17 -12.12 -1.48
N VAL A 97 -5.65 -11.89 -2.70
CA VAL A 97 -5.21 -12.62 -3.89
C VAL A 97 -4.51 -11.63 -4.81
N VAL A 98 -3.35 -11.98 -5.27
CA VAL A 98 -2.54 -11.14 -6.15
C VAL A 98 -2.36 -11.81 -7.50
N SER A 99 -2.53 -11.04 -8.58
CA SER A 99 -2.18 -11.41 -9.95
C SER A 99 -1.05 -10.52 -10.41
N ARG A 100 0.01 -11.10 -10.93
CA ARG A 100 1.18 -10.37 -11.43
C ARG A 100 1.41 -10.63 -12.90
N SER A 101 1.75 -9.57 -13.64
CA SER A 101 2.01 -9.62 -15.07
C SER A 101 2.98 -8.51 -15.49
N GLY A 102 3.41 -8.53 -16.74
CA GLY A 102 4.07 -7.38 -17.35
C GLY A 102 3.07 -6.27 -17.73
N GLY A 103 1.79 -6.63 -17.86
CA GLY A 103 0.62 -5.79 -17.95
C GLY A 103 0.58 -4.75 -19.06
N ILE A 104 -0.26 -3.75 -18.84
CA ILE A 104 -0.57 -2.65 -19.78
C ILE A 104 -0.35 -1.26 -19.17
N GLU A 105 -0.05 -1.19 -17.87
CA GLU A 105 0.05 0.07 -17.14
C GLU A 105 1.26 0.90 -17.57
N ASP A 106 2.35 0.27 -18.03
CA ASP A 106 3.53 0.95 -18.55
C ASP A 106 3.18 1.99 -19.61
N GLN A 107 2.31 1.64 -20.56
CA GLN A 107 1.91 2.57 -21.61
C GLN A 107 1.00 3.68 -21.08
N LEU A 108 0.14 3.36 -20.10
CA LEU A 108 -0.72 4.36 -19.44
C LEU A 108 0.14 5.36 -18.66
N LEU A 109 1.10 4.87 -17.87
CA LEU A 109 2.01 5.69 -17.09
C LEU A 109 2.93 6.54 -17.97
N TRP A 110 3.45 5.97 -19.05
CA TRP A 110 4.22 6.70 -20.05
C TRP A 110 3.43 7.89 -20.59
N ASN A 111 2.18 7.66 -21.01
CA ASN A 111 1.31 8.71 -21.54
C ASN A 111 0.97 9.76 -20.48
N TRP A 112 0.72 9.32 -19.25
CA TRP A 112 0.47 10.19 -18.09
C TRP A 112 1.66 11.11 -17.81
N HIS A 113 2.85 10.56 -17.66
CA HIS A 113 4.06 11.35 -17.43
C HIS A 113 4.33 12.32 -18.58
N LYS A 114 4.14 11.90 -19.82
CA LYS A 114 4.27 12.77 -20.98
C LYS A 114 3.23 13.90 -21.00
N LEU A 115 1.98 13.60 -20.64
CA LEU A 115 0.90 14.60 -20.60
C LEU A 115 1.19 15.72 -19.59
N PHE A 116 1.77 15.36 -18.45
CA PHE A 116 2.07 16.30 -17.36
C PHE A 116 3.52 16.79 -17.34
N ASN A 117 4.33 16.38 -18.31
CA ASN A 117 5.75 16.68 -18.36
C ASN A 117 6.50 16.23 -17.09
N LEU A 118 6.17 15.04 -16.60
CA LEU A 118 6.84 14.40 -15.47
C LEU A 118 8.04 13.56 -15.94
N PRO A 119 9.06 13.36 -15.10
CA PRO A 119 10.17 12.45 -15.40
C PRO A 119 9.64 11.01 -15.60
N GLN A 120 10.19 10.29 -16.57
CA GLN A 120 9.79 8.91 -16.87
C GLN A 120 10.37 7.87 -15.88
N GLY A 121 11.27 8.28 -14.97
CA GLY A 121 11.84 7.42 -13.95
C GLY A 121 12.73 6.29 -14.48
N GLY A 122 13.21 6.40 -15.73
CA GLY A 122 14.01 5.35 -16.41
C GLY A 122 13.18 4.33 -17.20
N ARG A 123 11.84 4.57 -17.33
CA ARG A 123 10.98 3.70 -18.14
C ARG A 123 11.33 3.68 -19.61
N GLU A 124 12.00 4.74 -20.11
CA GLU A 124 12.54 4.82 -21.47
C GLU A 124 13.60 3.74 -21.76
N ASP A 125 14.31 3.29 -20.74
CA ASP A 125 15.39 2.30 -20.84
C ASP A 125 14.95 0.87 -20.51
N ALA A 126 13.68 0.69 -20.12
CA ALA A 126 13.12 -0.60 -19.75
C ALA A 126 12.19 -1.17 -20.84
N PRO A 127 12.23 -2.49 -21.11
CA PRO A 127 11.26 -3.12 -21.99
C PRO A 127 9.84 -2.98 -21.44
N LYS A 128 8.90 -2.56 -22.27
CA LYS A 128 7.49 -2.49 -21.89
C LYS A 128 6.90 -3.88 -21.69
N GLY A 129 5.96 -3.98 -20.76
CA GLY A 129 5.23 -5.21 -20.49
C GLY A 129 6.11 -6.31 -19.88
N ARG A 130 7.22 -5.96 -19.23
CA ARG A 130 8.11 -6.91 -18.57
C ARG A 130 7.58 -7.28 -17.19
N LEU A 131 7.62 -8.58 -16.86
CA LEU A 131 7.53 -9.07 -15.49
C LEU A 131 8.89 -9.63 -15.08
N ALA A 132 9.53 -9.01 -14.13
CA ALA A 132 10.83 -9.43 -13.62
C ALA A 132 11.01 -8.99 -12.15
N TYR A 133 10.74 -9.90 -11.23
CA TYR A 133 11.05 -9.72 -9.82
C TYR A 133 12.20 -10.68 -9.48
N HIS A 134 13.41 -10.16 -9.46
CA HIS A 134 14.62 -10.91 -9.13
C HIS A 134 15.31 -10.26 -7.95
N LEU A 135 15.72 -11.05 -6.99
CA LEU A 135 16.60 -10.61 -5.91
C LEU A 135 17.67 -11.68 -5.69
N VAL A 136 18.91 -11.29 -5.90
CA VAL A 136 20.10 -12.14 -5.74
C VAL A 136 21.04 -11.48 -4.75
N ARG A 137 21.56 -12.24 -3.79
CA ARG A 137 22.57 -11.81 -2.84
C ARG A 137 23.68 -12.84 -2.75
N ASP A 138 24.94 -12.41 -2.90
CA ASP A 138 26.12 -13.29 -2.86
C ASP A 138 26.03 -14.51 -3.81
N GLY A 139 25.45 -14.31 -5.00
CA GLY A 139 25.21 -15.37 -5.98
C GLY A 139 24.02 -16.29 -5.64
N ARG A 140 23.37 -16.12 -4.49
CA ARG A 140 22.19 -16.89 -4.11
C ARG A 140 20.91 -16.17 -4.52
N VAL A 141 20.02 -16.88 -5.21
CA VAL A 141 18.68 -16.39 -5.56
C VAL A 141 17.83 -16.36 -4.29
N ILE A 142 17.35 -15.18 -3.92
CA ILE A 142 16.45 -14.96 -2.79
C ILE A 142 15.00 -15.06 -3.25
N GLY A 143 14.70 -14.55 -4.44
CA GLY A 143 13.41 -14.62 -5.09
C GLY A 143 13.55 -14.43 -6.59
N ASP A 144 12.70 -15.11 -7.35
CA ASP A 144 12.68 -15.04 -8.82
C ASP A 144 11.24 -15.27 -9.32
N LEU A 145 10.65 -14.24 -9.91
CA LEU A 145 9.35 -14.31 -10.55
C LEU A 145 9.42 -13.61 -11.90
N SER A 146 9.37 -14.38 -12.96
CA SER A 146 9.42 -13.91 -14.36
C SER A 146 8.25 -14.40 -15.20
N ARG A 147 7.29 -15.11 -14.59
CA ARG A 147 6.10 -15.62 -15.27
C ARG A 147 4.84 -15.06 -14.64
N PRO A 148 3.87 -14.61 -15.46
CA PRO A 148 2.56 -14.22 -14.94
C PRO A 148 1.92 -15.33 -14.11
N GLY A 149 1.23 -14.94 -13.05
CA GLY A 149 0.59 -15.88 -12.16
C GLY A 149 -0.34 -15.22 -11.15
N VAL A 150 -1.08 -16.08 -10.46
CA VAL A 150 -1.99 -15.70 -9.38
C VAL A 150 -1.55 -16.43 -8.12
N ALA A 151 -1.48 -15.70 -7.00
CA ALA A 151 -1.09 -16.24 -5.71
C ALA A 151 -1.98 -15.73 -4.57
N LEU A 152 -2.18 -16.57 -3.55
CA LEU A 152 -2.71 -16.14 -2.26
C LEU A 152 -1.58 -15.49 -1.47
N MET A 153 -1.83 -14.31 -0.91
CA MET A 153 -0.91 -13.65 0.02
C MET A 153 -1.11 -14.14 1.45
N ASP A 154 -0.24 -13.68 2.33
CA ASP A 154 -0.37 -13.98 3.75
C ASP A 154 -1.69 -13.44 4.31
N LEU A 155 -2.29 -14.22 5.21
CA LEU A 155 -3.56 -13.91 5.89
C LEU A 155 -3.28 -13.05 7.11
N ASP A 156 -3.98 -11.92 7.23
CA ASP A 156 -3.88 -11.06 8.40
C ASP A 156 -5.04 -11.26 9.36
N VAL A 157 -4.73 -11.35 10.64
CA VAL A 157 -5.71 -11.34 11.73
C VAL A 157 -5.33 -10.22 12.69
N ALA A 158 -6.21 -9.25 12.87
CA ALA A 158 -5.98 -8.10 13.74
C ALA A 158 -6.99 -8.04 14.86
N TRP A 159 -6.53 -7.67 16.05
CA TRP A 159 -7.35 -7.26 17.17
C TRP A 159 -7.21 -5.75 17.37
N VAL A 160 -8.34 -5.05 17.49
CA VAL A 160 -8.36 -3.59 17.60
C VAL A 160 -9.33 -3.16 18.70
N ARG A 161 -8.88 -2.29 19.61
CA ARG A 161 -9.68 -1.66 20.63
C ARG A 161 -9.85 -0.18 20.36
N PRO A 162 -11.04 0.29 19.96
CA PRO A 162 -11.33 1.71 19.84
C PRO A 162 -11.54 2.34 21.21
N PHE A 163 -11.30 3.64 21.31
CA PHE A 163 -11.58 4.49 22.46
C PHE A 163 -11.97 5.92 22.02
N GLY A 164 -12.63 6.65 22.91
CA GLY A 164 -13.12 7.99 22.62
C GLY A 164 -14.42 7.96 21.81
N THR A 165 -14.62 8.98 20.97
CA THR A 165 -15.83 9.19 20.16
C THR A 165 -15.51 9.25 18.67
N VAL A 166 -16.54 9.35 17.82
CA VAL A 166 -16.40 9.58 16.37
C VAL A 166 -15.72 10.94 16.09
N GLU A 167 -15.95 11.93 16.96
CA GLU A 167 -15.38 13.27 16.79
C GLU A 167 -13.93 13.37 17.28
N SER A 168 -13.59 12.65 18.35
CA SER A 168 -12.25 12.65 18.90
C SER A 168 -11.97 11.34 19.61
N GLY A 169 -11.05 10.57 19.11
CA GLY A 169 -10.77 9.26 19.65
C GLY A 169 -9.49 8.66 19.11
N GLY A 170 -9.39 7.38 19.31
CA GLY A 170 -8.27 6.60 18.84
C GLY A 170 -8.60 5.12 18.86
N ARG A 171 -7.61 4.35 18.48
CA ARG A 171 -7.59 2.91 18.59
C ARG A 171 -6.17 2.42 18.85
N PHE A 172 -6.03 1.33 19.52
CA PHE A 172 -4.79 0.60 19.62
C PHE A 172 -5.05 -0.87 19.35
N GLY A 173 -4.03 -1.59 19.00
CA GLY A 173 -4.19 -3.01 18.71
C GLY A 173 -2.93 -3.65 18.17
N GLY A 174 -3.10 -4.88 17.71
CA GLY A 174 -2.06 -5.65 17.06
C GLY A 174 -2.64 -6.55 15.98
N SER A 175 -1.77 -7.03 15.11
CA SER A 175 -2.12 -8.06 14.14
C SER A 175 -1.04 -9.12 14.05
N ILE A 176 -1.46 -10.27 13.56
CA ILE A 176 -0.59 -11.38 13.18
C ILE A 176 -0.82 -11.64 11.70
N GLN A 177 0.26 -11.75 10.95
CA GLN A 177 0.25 -12.18 9.56
C GLN A 177 0.69 -13.65 9.52
N LEU A 178 -0.19 -14.52 9.01
CA LEU A 178 0.04 -15.95 8.93
C LEU A 178 0.62 -16.32 7.55
N PRO A 179 1.61 -17.21 7.47
CA PRO A 179 2.36 -17.51 6.26
C PRO A 179 1.56 -18.42 5.30
N THR A 180 0.51 -17.89 4.69
CA THR A 180 -0.29 -18.57 3.66
C THR A 180 0.23 -18.32 2.25
N GLY A 181 0.99 -17.26 2.05
CA GLY A 181 1.73 -16.95 0.84
C GLY A 181 3.03 -17.74 0.71
N LYS A 182 3.74 -17.53 -0.38
CA LYS A 182 5.03 -18.18 -0.67
C LYS A 182 6.10 -17.15 -0.98
N GLN A 183 7.31 -17.38 -0.45
CA GLN A 183 8.45 -16.54 -0.74
C GLN A 183 8.86 -16.59 -2.22
N ALA A 184 8.78 -17.78 -2.84
CA ALA A 184 9.24 -18.00 -4.22
C ALA A 184 8.49 -17.15 -5.26
N ASP A 185 7.21 -16.84 -5.01
CA ASP A 185 6.36 -16.03 -5.89
C ASP A 185 6.06 -14.64 -5.33
N PHE A 186 6.79 -14.22 -4.32
CA PHE A 186 6.64 -12.92 -3.66
C PHE A 186 5.21 -12.67 -3.10
N SER A 187 4.51 -13.70 -2.67
CA SER A 187 3.19 -13.58 -2.03
C SER A 187 3.23 -13.62 -0.51
N GLY A 188 4.36 -14.03 0.08
CA GLY A 188 4.64 -14.05 1.50
C GLY A 188 6.13 -14.23 1.78
N ASP A 189 6.55 -14.10 3.03
CA ASP A 189 7.94 -14.30 3.45
C ASP A 189 8.20 -15.66 4.10
N GLY A 190 7.13 -16.45 4.28
CA GLY A 190 7.16 -17.76 4.92
C GLY A 190 7.21 -17.71 6.44
N GLY A 191 7.14 -16.52 7.04
CA GLY A 191 7.17 -16.29 8.48
C GLY A 191 5.81 -15.88 9.05
N THR A 192 5.71 -15.91 10.38
CA THR A 192 4.57 -15.33 11.09
C THR A 192 4.98 -13.97 11.63
N ASP A 193 4.48 -12.90 11.03
CA ASP A 193 4.79 -11.55 11.43
C ASP A 193 3.83 -11.02 12.48
N GLY A 194 4.31 -10.13 13.31
CA GLY A 194 3.52 -9.43 14.29
C GLY A 194 3.57 -7.92 14.10
N MET A 195 2.49 -7.25 14.48
CA MET A 195 2.45 -5.79 14.47
C MET A 195 1.67 -5.28 15.67
N VAL A 196 2.11 -4.14 16.21
CA VAL A 196 1.37 -3.34 17.18
C VAL A 196 1.27 -1.91 16.69
N GLY A 197 0.16 -1.24 17.01
CA GLY A 197 -0.05 0.12 16.54
C GLY A 197 -1.05 0.91 17.35
N VAL A 198 -1.01 2.22 17.14
CA VAL A 198 -1.95 3.19 17.68
C VAL A 198 -2.36 4.18 16.59
N ALA A 199 -3.62 4.54 16.56
CA ALA A 199 -4.15 5.59 15.72
C ALA A 199 -4.99 6.57 16.54
N LEU A 200 -4.95 7.84 16.14
CA LEU A 200 -5.71 8.92 16.75
C LEU A 200 -6.41 9.71 15.66
N TRP A 201 -7.59 10.23 15.96
CA TRP A 201 -8.31 11.12 15.06
C TRP A 201 -9.01 12.25 15.80
N ARG A 202 -9.23 13.33 15.06
CA ARG A 202 -10.04 14.44 15.51
C ARG A 202 -10.76 15.09 14.33
N ARG A 203 -12.05 15.38 14.53
CA ARG A 203 -12.86 16.10 13.57
C ARG A 203 -13.06 17.55 14.02
N TYR A 204 -12.96 18.47 13.07
CA TYR A 204 -13.21 19.92 13.25
C TYR A 204 -14.19 20.35 12.14
N GLY A 205 -15.48 20.29 12.42
CA GLY A 205 -16.48 20.54 11.41
C GLY A 205 -16.35 19.58 10.22
N ARG A 206 -15.95 20.12 9.07
CA ARG A 206 -15.74 19.36 7.82
C ARG A 206 -14.34 18.75 7.67
N TRP A 207 -13.42 19.12 8.53
CA TRP A 207 -12.06 18.63 8.50
C TRP A 207 -11.88 17.44 9.43
N ARG A 208 -11.09 16.49 9.01
CA ARG A 208 -10.67 15.36 9.82
C ARG A 208 -9.14 15.28 9.81
N LEU A 209 -8.57 15.22 10.98
CA LEU A 209 -7.16 14.86 11.17
C LEU A 209 -7.09 13.41 11.66
N PHE A 210 -6.17 12.67 11.10
CA PHE A 210 -5.89 11.30 11.51
C PHE A 210 -4.38 11.08 11.51
N GLY A 211 -3.90 10.31 12.48
CA GLY A 211 -2.51 9.90 12.54
C GLY A 211 -2.41 8.47 13.05
N GLN A 212 -1.47 7.69 12.52
CA GLN A 212 -1.22 6.33 12.97
C GLN A 212 0.28 6.05 13.00
N ALA A 213 0.71 5.26 13.98
CA ALA A 213 2.07 4.75 14.09
C ALA A 213 2.05 3.26 14.45
N GLU A 214 2.98 2.51 13.88
CA GLU A 214 3.06 1.06 14.00
C GLU A 214 4.49 0.58 14.15
N ARG A 215 4.64 -0.54 14.85
CA ARG A 215 5.86 -1.34 14.87
C ARG A 215 5.57 -2.72 14.32
N VAL A 216 6.28 -3.09 13.26
CA VAL A 216 6.23 -4.42 12.64
C VAL A 216 7.42 -5.23 13.16
N VAL A 217 7.19 -6.50 13.47
CA VAL A 217 8.19 -7.48 13.87
C VAL A 217 8.10 -8.67 12.92
N LEU A 218 9.22 -9.05 12.34
CA LEU A 218 9.33 -10.10 11.35
C LEU A 218 9.66 -11.43 12.01
N GLY A 219 8.84 -12.43 11.76
CA GLY A 219 8.97 -13.78 12.30
C GLY A 219 9.62 -14.78 11.34
N LEU A 220 10.63 -14.35 10.57
CA LEU A 220 11.28 -15.16 9.56
C LEU A 220 11.78 -16.51 10.06
N PRO A 221 11.52 -17.61 9.35
CA PRO A 221 12.13 -18.92 9.61
C PRO A 221 13.66 -18.84 9.68
N LYS A 222 14.28 -19.73 10.47
CA LYS A 222 15.74 -19.68 10.68
C LYS A 222 16.53 -19.93 9.40
N ASP A 223 15.99 -20.71 8.51
CA ASP A 223 16.55 -21.10 7.20
C ASP A 223 16.06 -20.21 6.05
N SER A 224 15.25 -19.21 6.32
CA SER A 224 14.76 -18.29 5.30
C SER A 224 15.93 -17.57 4.60
N PRO A 225 16.01 -17.63 3.26
CA PRO A 225 17.02 -16.89 2.50
C PRO A 225 16.89 -15.38 2.65
N LEU A 226 15.71 -14.86 3.03
CA LEU A 226 15.49 -13.44 3.32
C LEU A 226 16.37 -12.91 4.45
N ARG A 227 16.81 -13.76 5.37
CA ARG A 227 17.72 -13.35 6.46
C ARG A 227 19.06 -12.79 5.95
N SER A 228 19.48 -13.17 4.74
CA SER A 228 20.70 -12.65 4.14
C SER A 228 20.56 -11.21 3.62
N VAL A 229 19.33 -10.74 3.44
CA VAL A 229 19.02 -9.41 2.89
C VAL A 229 18.36 -8.47 3.89
N LEU A 230 17.97 -8.97 5.06
CA LEU A 230 17.36 -8.20 6.13
C LEU A 230 18.36 -7.99 7.28
N ASP A 231 18.60 -6.74 7.63
CA ASP A 231 19.44 -6.35 8.77
C ASP A 231 18.63 -6.29 10.07
N LYS A 232 17.35 -5.98 9.95
CA LYS A 232 16.45 -5.75 11.06
C LYS A 232 15.28 -6.72 11.02
N THR A 233 14.97 -7.28 12.17
CA THR A 233 13.76 -8.08 12.39
C THR A 233 12.55 -7.22 12.73
N SER A 234 12.68 -5.89 12.67
CA SER A 234 11.56 -5.00 12.93
C SER A 234 11.78 -3.62 12.32
N PHE A 235 10.69 -2.96 11.93
CA PHE A 235 10.68 -1.60 11.42
C PHE A 235 9.41 -0.85 11.83
N SER A 236 9.42 0.47 11.71
CA SER A 236 8.28 1.32 12.05
C SER A 236 7.62 1.87 10.80
N ARG A 237 6.32 2.09 10.89
CA ARG A 237 5.53 2.83 9.91
C ARG A 237 4.73 3.91 10.60
N ALA A 238 4.47 4.99 9.90
CA ALA A 238 3.59 6.05 10.37
C ALA A 238 2.92 6.74 9.17
N TRP A 239 1.72 7.27 9.39
CA TRP A 239 1.11 8.16 8.43
C TRP A 239 0.22 9.20 9.10
N ALA A 240 0.04 10.30 8.41
CA ALA A 240 -0.86 11.37 8.79
C ALA A 240 -1.80 11.67 7.61
N THR A 241 -3.06 11.94 7.92
CA THR A 241 -4.09 12.23 6.94
C THR A 241 -4.82 13.50 7.30
N LEU A 242 -5.05 14.31 6.28
CA LEU A 242 -5.99 15.42 6.30
C LEU A 242 -7.19 15.07 5.42
N GLY A 243 -8.37 14.97 6.01
CA GLY A 243 -9.62 14.74 5.31
C GLY A 243 -10.49 16.00 5.27
N TYR A 244 -11.24 16.16 4.19
CA TYR A 244 -12.23 17.21 4.02
C TYR A 244 -13.54 16.65 3.46
N GLN A 245 -14.66 16.98 4.07
CA GLN A 245 -15.98 16.65 3.59
C GLN A 245 -16.65 17.89 2.99
N GLY A 246 -16.75 17.92 1.66
CA GLY A 246 -17.33 19.06 0.93
C GLY A 246 -18.86 19.11 1.05
N GLU A 247 -19.39 20.31 1.19
CA GLU A 247 -20.77 20.69 0.91
C GLU A 247 -20.73 21.59 -0.31
N GLY A 248 -20.61 21.00 -1.47
CA GLY A 248 -20.62 21.73 -2.73
C GLY A 248 -22.03 21.80 -3.33
N VAL A 249 -22.18 22.59 -4.40
CA VAL A 249 -23.34 22.63 -5.26
C VAL A 249 -23.06 21.77 -6.49
N GLY A 250 -24.06 21.07 -7.01
CA GLY A 250 -23.93 20.23 -8.21
C GLY A 250 -23.15 18.93 -7.97
N LEU A 251 -22.27 18.58 -8.89
CA LEU A 251 -21.52 17.31 -8.88
C LEU A 251 -20.53 17.19 -7.72
N LEU A 252 -20.06 18.31 -7.16
CA LEU A 252 -19.14 18.34 -6.03
C LEU A 252 -19.84 18.28 -4.68
N SER A 253 -21.17 18.32 -4.66
CA SER A 253 -21.96 18.22 -3.43
C SER A 253 -21.81 16.84 -2.80
N GLY A 254 -21.35 16.80 -1.55
CA GLY A 254 -21.13 15.56 -0.82
C GLY A 254 -19.81 14.83 -1.15
N MET A 255 -18.94 15.43 -1.94
CA MET A 255 -17.59 14.91 -2.13
C MET A 255 -16.74 15.09 -0.90
N GLY A 256 -15.96 14.08 -0.59
CA GLY A 256 -14.88 14.15 0.37
C GLY A 256 -13.54 13.76 -0.26
N LEU A 257 -12.50 14.32 0.29
CA LEU A 257 -11.11 14.08 -0.10
C LEU A 257 -10.29 13.82 1.16
N GLU A 258 -9.48 12.79 1.12
CA GLU A 258 -8.46 12.54 2.13
C GLU A 258 -7.09 12.50 1.46
N VAL A 259 -6.14 13.23 2.01
CA VAL A 259 -4.74 13.22 1.57
C VAL A 259 -3.90 12.72 2.72
N SER A 260 -3.12 11.68 2.47
CA SER A 260 -2.24 11.07 3.46
C SER A 260 -0.80 11.14 3.01
N LEU A 261 0.09 11.36 3.96
CA LEU A 261 1.52 11.15 3.81
C LEU A 261 1.93 9.99 4.72
N ALA A 262 2.54 9.01 4.12
CA ALA A 262 2.95 7.80 4.77
C ALA A 262 4.46 7.64 4.78
N TYR A 263 4.99 7.12 5.88
CA TYR A 263 6.38 6.77 6.09
C TYR A 263 6.50 5.29 6.42
N ALA A 264 7.49 4.62 5.84
CA ALA A 264 7.84 3.27 6.24
C ALA A 264 9.35 3.12 6.35
N GLY A 265 9.82 2.62 7.49
CA GLY A 265 11.20 2.19 7.64
C GLY A 265 11.51 0.98 6.77
N SER A 266 12.76 0.82 6.40
CA SER A 266 13.21 -0.37 5.67
C SER A 266 13.84 -1.39 6.62
N PRO A 267 13.50 -2.68 6.50
CA PRO A 267 14.22 -3.76 7.15
C PRO A 267 15.46 -4.22 6.36
N TYR A 268 15.64 -3.77 5.12
CA TYR A 268 16.70 -4.25 4.23
C TYR A 268 18.06 -3.63 4.54
N HIS A 269 19.11 -4.42 4.24
CA HIS A 269 20.50 -3.98 4.22
C HIS A 269 21.23 -4.72 3.10
N VAL A 270 21.02 -4.27 1.89
CA VAL A 270 21.51 -4.95 0.68
C VAL A 270 22.41 -4.09 -0.17
N GLY A 271 22.71 -2.85 0.24
CA GLY A 271 23.53 -1.90 -0.53
C GLY A 271 22.77 -1.27 -1.72
N LEU A 272 21.47 -1.45 -1.77
CA LEU A 272 20.59 -0.82 -2.77
C LEU A 272 19.79 0.29 -2.10
N SER A 273 20.06 1.52 -2.48
CA SER A 273 19.46 2.70 -1.83
C SER A 273 17.93 2.68 -1.85
N ARG A 274 17.34 2.08 -2.88
CA ARG A 274 15.88 1.92 -2.98
C ARG A 274 15.30 0.94 -1.95
N LEU A 275 16.04 -0.07 -1.56
CA LEU A 275 15.58 -1.06 -0.59
C LEU A 275 15.99 -0.68 0.83
N ASP A 276 17.19 -0.12 1.02
CA ASP A 276 17.77 0.13 2.36
C ASP A 276 17.24 1.41 3.02
N ARG A 277 16.68 2.35 2.26
CA ARG A 277 16.18 3.62 2.80
C ARG A 277 14.70 3.53 3.16
N PRO A 278 14.28 4.31 4.17
CA PRO A 278 12.85 4.51 4.43
C PRO A 278 12.13 5.07 3.20
N GLY A 279 10.90 4.67 3.01
CA GLY A 279 10.03 5.15 1.94
C GLY A 279 9.00 6.16 2.42
N TRP A 280 8.62 7.06 1.53
CA TRP A 280 7.50 7.97 1.68
C TRP A 280 6.52 7.75 0.55
N GLN A 281 5.23 7.83 0.85
CA GLN A 281 4.17 7.66 -0.14
C GLN A 281 3.04 8.64 0.13
N GLN A 282 2.50 9.22 -0.93
CA GLN A 282 1.29 10.02 -0.88
C GLN A 282 0.10 9.15 -1.28
N HIS A 283 -1.01 9.30 -0.54
CA HIS A 283 -2.28 8.64 -0.85
C HIS A 283 -3.38 9.68 -0.97
N TRP A 284 -4.19 9.52 -1.98
CA TRP A 284 -5.34 10.34 -2.26
C TRP A 284 -6.57 9.45 -2.29
N THR A 285 -7.51 9.69 -1.38
CA THR A 285 -8.76 8.92 -1.29
C THR A 285 -9.94 9.85 -1.50
N PHE A 286 -10.84 9.43 -2.33
CA PHE A 286 -12.03 10.18 -2.70
C PHE A 286 -13.27 9.44 -2.22
N HIS A 287 -14.27 10.22 -1.77
CA HIS A 287 -15.55 9.70 -1.32
C HIS A 287 -16.71 10.61 -1.68
N HIS A 288 -17.92 10.03 -1.78
CA HIS A 288 -19.13 10.77 -2.10
C HIS A 288 -20.33 10.29 -1.29
N THR A 289 -21.06 11.20 -0.64
CA THR A 289 -22.21 10.85 0.24
C THR A 289 -23.33 10.11 -0.48
N ARG A 290 -23.49 10.29 -1.80
CA ARG A 290 -24.49 9.57 -2.62
C ARG A 290 -24.06 8.15 -2.96
N LEU A 291 -22.79 7.81 -2.79
CA LEU A 291 -22.22 6.50 -3.05
C LEU A 291 -21.49 5.98 -1.80
N PRO A 292 -22.18 5.89 -0.67
CA PRO A 292 -21.56 5.70 0.64
C PRO A 292 -20.85 4.35 0.81
N ARG A 293 -21.00 3.44 -0.13
CA ARG A 293 -20.35 2.11 -0.12
C ARG A 293 -19.10 2.01 -1.00
N TRP A 294 -18.82 3.05 -1.80
CA TRP A 294 -17.71 3.04 -2.73
C TRP A 294 -16.59 3.96 -2.29
N ARG A 295 -15.36 3.54 -2.57
CA ARG A 295 -14.14 4.30 -2.36
C ARG A 295 -13.22 4.14 -3.55
N PHE A 296 -12.50 5.20 -3.86
CA PHE A 296 -11.51 5.24 -4.91
C PHE A 296 -10.29 6.00 -4.40
N GLY A 297 -9.16 5.63 -4.89
CA GLY A 297 -7.96 6.36 -4.56
C GLY A 297 -6.81 5.97 -5.45
N PHE A 298 -5.77 6.74 -5.32
CA PHE A 298 -4.49 6.43 -5.89
C PHE A 298 -3.38 6.80 -4.92
N SER A 299 -2.22 6.21 -5.11
CA SER A 299 -1.03 6.57 -4.39
C SER A 299 0.14 6.72 -5.34
N GLU A 300 1.09 7.56 -4.96
CA GLU A 300 2.30 7.83 -5.69
C GLU A 300 3.46 7.93 -4.71
N GLU A 301 4.65 7.57 -5.15
CA GLU A 301 5.85 7.72 -4.37
C GLU A 301 6.18 9.20 -4.13
N ALA A 302 6.45 9.57 -2.88
CA ALA A 302 6.77 10.93 -2.48
C ALA A 302 8.28 11.15 -2.36
N GLY A 303 9.01 10.98 -3.46
CA GLY A 303 10.42 11.37 -3.56
C GLY A 303 11.44 10.41 -2.96
N THR A 304 11.04 9.21 -2.58
CA THR A 304 11.94 8.13 -2.20
C THR A 304 11.52 6.81 -2.84
N PHE A 305 12.45 6.05 -3.28
CA PHE A 305 12.36 4.99 -4.26
C PHE A 305 11.87 3.60 -3.74
N VAL A 306 11.04 3.53 -2.72
CA VAL A 306 10.73 2.27 -2.01
C VAL A 306 9.26 1.84 -2.12
N ALA A 307 8.40 2.69 -2.67
CA ALA A 307 6.99 2.41 -2.92
C ALA A 307 6.73 2.05 -4.40
N PRO A 308 5.59 1.47 -4.74
CA PRO A 308 5.15 1.41 -6.14
C PRO A 308 5.15 2.81 -6.75
N ASP A 309 5.57 2.94 -8.00
CA ASP A 309 5.60 4.23 -8.69
C ASP A 309 4.21 4.87 -8.70
N ILE A 310 3.19 4.05 -8.93
CA ILE A 310 1.78 4.42 -8.78
C ILE A 310 0.96 3.20 -8.36
N SER A 311 -0.09 3.43 -7.59
CA SER A 311 -1.16 2.47 -7.41
C SER A 311 -2.52 3.16 -7.48
N ALA A 312 -3.56 2.42 -7.87
CA ALA A 312 -4.94 2.88 -7.85
C ALA A 312 -5.82 1.79 -7.24
N PHE A 313 -6.86 2.17 -6.53
CA PHE A 313 -7.78 1.21 -5.94
C PHE A 313 -9.25 1.63 -6.05
N VAL A 314 -10.11 0.64 -6.03
CA VAL A 314 -11.56 0.75 -5.85
C VAL A 314 -11.96 -0.20 -4.75
N ALA A 315 -12.76 0.26 -3.79
CA ALA A 315 -13.27 -0.57 -2.72
C ALA A 315 -14.79 -0.44 -2.59
N TYR A 316 -15.44 -1.54 -2.23
CA TYR A 316 -16.87 -1.60 -1.96
C TYR A 316 -17.14 -2.22 -0.60
N THR A 317 -17.97 -1.58 0.18
CA THR A 317 -18.33 -1.98 1.54
C THR A 317 -19.71 -2.63 1.58
N PHE A 318 -19.81 -3.82 2.16
CA PHE A 318 -21.04 -4.58 2.37
C PHE A 318 -21.49 -4.50 3.84
N GLY A 319 -22.77 -4.65 4.09
CA GLY A 319 -23.36 -4.65 5.43
C GLY A 319 -24.14 -3.38 5.74
N ASP A 320 -24.82 -3.38 6.87
CA ASP A 320 -25.54 -2.22 7.36
C ASP A 320 -24.57 -1.25 8.05
N ARG A 321 -24.70 0.04 7.73
CA ARG A 321 -23.96 1.13 8.36
C ARG A 321 -24.78 1.75 9.46
#